data_bf48e566600fcabac5ca749041432c43
#
_entry.id   bf48e566600fcabac5ca749041432c43
#
_cell.length_a   1.000
_cell.length_b   1.000
_cell.length_c   1.000
_cell.angle_alpha   90.00
_cell.angle_beta   90.00
_cell.angle_gamma   90.00
#
_symmetry.space_group_name_H-M   'P 1'
#
loop_
_entity.id
_entity.type
_entity.pdbx_description
1 polymer ?
#
loop_
_entity_poly.entity_id
_entity_poly.type
_entity_poly.pdbx_seq_one_letter_code
_entity_poly.pdbx_strand_id
1 'polypeptide(L)'
;MQGWLPRELWSDARHYQIVALSTLVIYNFGWLDFGAKPLNSALAISSAILTQILCSRLYGVPSIDLRSPLITGLSLSLLLRADEPWLHAVAGVIAIGSKFVLRIDGKHIWNPAGLAIVVLLFTSNDVWISPGQWGSAVWFAALLGFFAILVLHAARRSDMALFFLGSHAALLLARAYWLGDPLAIPIHQLQSGSLLIFAFFMISDPRTSPDSRLGRFLFAASVAILGHYLAFFMQMRPALYIALIAISPLTLLIDRILPAERFAWSRPASQGASR
;
A
#
# COMPACT_ATOMS: atom_id res chain seq x y z
N MET A 1 -2.51 -20.55 32.17
CA MET A 1 -2.02 -20.86 30.82
C MET A 1 -1.37 -19.60 30.25
N GLN A 2 -0.05 -19.47 30.40
CA GLN A 2 0.72 -18.37 29.83
C GLN A 2 0.82 -18.63 28.31
N GLY A 3 0.33 -17.68 27.50
CA GLY A 3 0.27 -17.83 26.06
C GLY A 3 1.65 -17.99 25.46
N TRP A 4 1.80 -19.01 24.61
CA TRP A 4 3.02 -19.44 23.94
C TRP A 4 3.59 -18.45 22.91
N LEU A 5 2.97 -17.28 22.74
CA LEU A 5 3.44 -16.26 21.79
C LEU A 5 3.97 -15.04 22.57
N PRO A 6 5.20 -14.61 22.30
CA PRO A 6 5.74 -13.41 22.93
C PRO A 6 4.86 -12.21 22.59
N ARG A 7 4.33 -11.52 23.59
CA ARG A 7 3.48 -10.31 23.44
C ARG A 7 4.16 -9.24 22.57
N GLU A 8 5.46 -9.24 22.50
CA GLU A 8 6.26 -8.31 21.70
C GLU A 8 6.12 -8.52 20.19
N LEU A 9 5.91 -9.76 19.71
CA LEU A 9 5.73 -10.04 18.29
C LEU A 9 4.45 -9.42 17.72
N TRP A 10 3.39 -9.37 18.51
CA TRP A 10 2.09 -8.86 18.07
C TRP A 10 1.86 -7.38 18.40
N SER A 11 2.84 -6.71 18.98
CA SER A 11 2.78 -5.26 19.22
C SER A 11 3.07 -4.43 17.97
N ASP A 12 3.74 -5.01 16.97
CA ASP A 12 4.09 -4.35 15.71
C ASP A 12 3.09 -4.68 14.60
N ALA A 13 2.38 -3.68 14.10
CA ALA A 13 1.38 -3.81 13.04
C ALA A 13 1.91 -4.46 11.75
N ARG A 14 3.22 -4.39 11.52
CA ARG A 14 3.86 -4.99 10.34
C ARG A 14 3.80 -6.52 10.32
N HIS A 15 3.76 -7.18 11.47
CA HIS A 15 3.58 -8.63 11.52
C HIS A 15 2.20 -9.04 11.01
N TYR A 16 1.15 -8.32 11.40
CA TYR A 16 -0.20 -8.55 10.86
C TYR A 16 -0.25 -8.30 9.35
N GLN A 17 0.45 -7.26 8.87
CA GLN A 17 0.52 -6.95 7.45
C GLN A 17 1.26 -8.03 6.65
N ILE A 18 2.37 -8.56 7.18
CA ILE A 18 3.10 -9.68 6.56
C ILE A 18 2.23 -10.92 6.48
N VAL A 19 1.55 -11.29 7.57
CA VAL A 19 0.64 -12.45 7.58
C VAL A 19 -0.48 -12.25 6.57
N ALA A 20 -1.14 -11.10 6.56
CA ALA A 20 -2.21 -10.78 5.63
C ALA A 20 -1.77 -10.89 4.17
N LEU A 21 -0.69 -10.19 3.81
CA LEU A 21 -0.19 -10.18 2.42
C LEU A 21 0.33 -11.55 2.00
N SER A 22 1.01 -12.29 2.89
CA SER A 22 1.46 -13.66 2.59
C SER A 22 0.29 -14.60 2.34
N THR A 23 -0.76 -14.52 3.16
CA THR A 23 -1.99 -15.31 2.96
C THR A 23 -2.63 -14.99 1.61
N LEU A 24 -2.69 -13.70 1.23
CA LEU A 24 -3.22 -13.28 -0.06
C LEU A 24 -2.37 -13.79 -1.23
N VAL A 25 -1.04 -13.77 -1.11
CA VAL A 25 -0.13 -14.31 -2.14
C VAL A 25 -0.30 -15.82 -2.28
N ILE A 26 -0.36 -16.57 -1.18
CA ILE A 26 -0.56 -18.04 -1.20
C ILE A 26 -1.92 -18.36 -1.81
N TYR A 27 -2.97 -17.65 -1.40
CA TYR A 27 -4.31 -17.83 -1.94
C TYR A 27 -4.36 -17.54 -3.45
N ASN A 28 -3.63 -16.51 -3.90
CA ASN A 28 -3.51 -16.17 -5.32
C ASN A 28 -2.86 -17.30 -6.13
N PHE A 29 -1.85 -17.98 -5.60
CA PHE A 29 -1.22 -19.13 -6.29
C PHE A 29 -2.10 -20.37 -6.31
N GLY A 30 -2.86 -20.62 -5.26
CA GLY A 30 -3.60 -21.86 -5.09
C GLY A 30 -5.01 -21.87 -5.68
N TRP A 31 -5.69 -20.73 -5.68
CA TRP A 31 -7.12 -20.64 -6.01
C TRP A 31 -7.48 -19.60 -7.05
N LEU A 32 -6.67 -18.54 -7.16
CA LEU A 32 -6.96 -17.44 -8.06
C LEU A 32 -5.96 -17.48 -9.20
N ASP A 33 -6.37 -17.87 -10.37
CA ASP A 33 -5.50 -17.83 -11.57
C ASP A 33 -5.36 -16.40 -12.11
N PHE A 34 -4.76 -15.51 -11.30
CA PHE A 34 -4.51 -14.10 -11.68
C PHE A 34 -3.21 -13.88 -12.42
N GLY A 35 -2.62 -14.93 -12.99
CA GLY A 35 -1.35 -14.83 -13.70
C GLY A 35 -0.16 -14.48 -12.80
N ALA A 36 -0.29 -14.62 -11.48
CA ALA A 36 0.84 -14.48 -10.56
C ALA A 36 1.70 -15.75 -10.60
N LYS A 37 2.92 -15.61 -11.09
CA LYS A 37 3.88 -16.71 -11.14
C LYS A 37 4.72 -16.71 -9.86
N PRO A 38 4.96 -17.88 -9.20
CA PRO A 38 5.81 -17.96 -8.02
C PRO A 38 7.21 -17.38 -8.22
N LEU A 39 7.79 -17.57 -9.41
CA LEU A 39 9.08 -16.99 -9.78
C LEU A 39 9.07 -15.46 -9.69
N ASN A 40 8.03 -14.80 -10.18
CA ASN A 40 7.91 -13.35 -10.17
C ASN A 40 7.86 -12.81 -8.74
N SER A 41 7.12 -13.49 -7.87
CA SER A 41 7.05 -13.14 -6.45
C SER A 41 8.38 -13.38 -5.73
N ALA A 42 9.06 -14.48 -6.03
CA ALA A 42 10.39 -14.76 -5.48
C ALA A 42 11.40 -13.68 -5.89
N LEU A 43 11.37 -13.23 -7.15
CA LEU A 43 12.22 -12.16 -7.65
C LEU A 43 11.91 -10.82 -6.99
N ALA A 44 10.64 -10.44 -6.84
CA ALA A 44 10.25 -9.19 -6.17
C ALA A 44 10.67 -9.18 -4.70
N ILE A 45 10.45 -10.27 -3.98
CA ILE A 45 10.77 -10.37 -2.56
C ILE A 45 12.28 -10.41 -2.34
N SER A 46 13.00 -11.27 -3.07
CA SER A 46 14.45 -11.43 -2.92
C SER A 46 15.20 -10.15 -3.28
N SER A 47 14.85 -9.50 -4.40
CA SER A 47 15.46 -8.24 -4.79
C SER A 47 15.20 -7.11 -3.80
N ALA A 48 13.98 -7.02 -3.25
CA ALA A 48 13.66 -6.05 -2.21
C ALA A 48 14.51 -6.27 -0.94
N ILE A 49 14.65 -7.52 -0.49
CA ILE A 49 15.47 -7.89 0.69
C ILE A 49 16.95 -7.60 0.42
N LEU A 50 17.47 -8.03 -0.71
CA LEU A 50 18.87 -7.81 -1.08
C LEU A 50 19.20 -6.31 -1.18
N THR A 51 18.33 -5.53 -1.81
CA THR A 51 18.48 -4.07 -1.89
C THR A 51 18.45 -3.43 -0.51
N GLN A 52 17.57 -3.87 0.40
CA GLN A 52 17.54 -3.38 1.77
C GLN A 52 18.87 -3.64 2.48
N ILE A 53 19.39 -4.87 2.38
CA ILE A 53 20.67 -5.24 3.02
C ILE A 53 21.81 -4.41 2.45
N LEU A 54 21.90 -4.31 1.13
CA LEU A 54 22.95 -3.54 0.45
C LEU A 54 22.89 -2.07 0.83
N CYS A 55 21.74 -1.43 0.68
CA CYS A 55 21.59 -0.01 1.02
C CYS A 55 21.81 0.24 2.52
N SER A 56 21.32 -0.63 3.40
CA SER A 56 21.58 -0.47 4.85
C SER A 56 23.07 -0.49 5.18
N ARG A 57 23.85 -1.35 4.52
CA ARG A 57 25.32 -1.37 4.68
C ARG A 57 25.98 -0.12 4.10
N LEU A 58 25.58 0.29 2.89
CA LEU A 58 26.15 1.47 2.22
C LEU A 58 25.88 2.77 2.99
N TYR A 59 24.70 2.90 3.58
CA TYR A 59 24.31 4.09 4.33
C TYR A 59 24.58 3.99 5.84
N GLY A 60 25.29 2.94 6.29
CA GLY A 60 25.69 2.78 7.70
C GLY A 60 24.52 2.66 8.68
N VAL A 61 23.40 2.05 8.26
CA VAL A 61 22.24 1.87 9.13
C VAL A 61 22.54 0.78 10.17
N PRO A 62 22.48 1.07 11.48
CA PRO A 62 22.98 0.16 12.53
C PRO A 62 22.18 -1.13 12.68
N SER A 63 20.89 -1.13 12.28
CA SER A 63 20.02 -2.32 12.35
C SER A 63 19.30 -2.54 11.03
N ILE A 64 19.37 -3.77 10.50
CA ILE A 64 18.69 -4.15 9.26
C ILE A 64 17.31 -4.70 9.60
N ASP A 65 16.27 -3.94 9.28
CA ASP A 65 14.87 -4.38 9.44
C ASP A 65 14.34 -4.95 8.11
N LEU A 66 14.09 -6.26 8.07
CA LEU A 66 13.61 -6.98 6.88
C LEU A 66 12.09 -6.98 6.73
N ARG A 67 11.33 -6.52 7.74
CA ARG A 67 9.86 -6.50 7.67
C ARG A 67 9.36 -5.58 6.56
N SER A 68 9.96 -4.41 6.44
CA SER A 68 9.56 -3.44 5.42
C SER A 68 9.83 -3.90 3.98
N PRO A 69 11.02 -4.42 3.60
CA PRO A 69 11.23 -4.95 2.26
C PRO A 69 10.37 -6.19 1.97
N LEU A 70 10.10 -7.04 2.96
CA LEU A 70 9.19 -8.18 2.80
C LEU A 70 7.77 -7.72 2.46
N ILE A 71 7.21 -6.75 3.20
CA ILE A 71 5.91 -6.15 2.90
C ILE A 71 5.88 -5.56 1.49
N THR A 72 6.94 -4.86 1.10
CA THR A 72 7.05 -4.26 -0.24
C THR A 72 7.08 -5.33 -1.33
N GLY A 73 7.88 -6.39 -1.17
CA GLY A 73 7.95 -7.51 -2.12
C GLY A 73 6.62 -8.26 -2.25
N LEU A 74 5.94 -8.51 -1.12
CA LEU A 74 4.61 -9.13 -1.12
C LEU A 74 3.56 -8.24 -1.82
N SER A 75 3.60 -6.93 -1.59
CA SER A 75 2.70 -5.98 -2.27
C SER A 75 2.95 -5.96 -3.79
N LEU A 76 4.21 -5.95 -4.22
CA LEU A 76 4.56 -6.06 -5.64
C LEU A 76 4.09 -7.38 -6.24
N SER A 77 4.21 -8.49 -5.51
CA SER A 77 3.74 -9.82 -5.96
C SER A 77 2.23 -9.88 -6.20
N LEU A 78 1.45 -9.11 -5.45
CA LEU A 78 -0.01 -9.05 -5.60
C LEU A 78 -0.45 -8.10 -6.72
N LEU A 79 0.24 -6.98 -6.90
CA LEU A 79 -0.23 -5.87 -7.71
C LEU A 79 0.47 -5.76 -9.07
N LEU A 80 1.78 -6.00 -9.12
CA LEU A 80 2.55 -5.88 -10.35
C LEU A 80 2.37 -7.12 -11.23
N ARG A 81 2.16 -6.90 -12.51
CA ARG A 81 2.23 -7.92 -13.55
C ARG A 81 3.20 -7.44 -14.62
N ALA A 82 3.96 -8.37 -15.16
CA ALA A 82 4.89 -8.10 -16.26
C ALA A 82 5.06 -9.36 -17.10
N ASP A 83 5.30 -9.17 -18.38
CA ASP A 83 5.61 -10.27 -19.31
C ASP A 83 6.96 -10.90 -18.94
N GLU A 84 7.94 -10.06 -18.63
CA GLU A 84 9.29 -10.48 -18.29
C GLU A 84 9.50 -10.60 -16.77
N PRO A 85 9.92 -11.77 -16.26
CA PRO A 85 10.11 -11.98 -14.82
C PRO A 85 11.11 -11.02 -14.16
N TRP A 86 12.18 -10.62 -14.85
CA TRP A 86 13.21 -9.73 -14.31
C TRP A 86 12.68 -8.35 -13.92
N LEU A 87 11.58 -7.89 -14.53
CA LEU A 87 10.93 -6.62 -14.18
C LEU A 87 10.43 -6.61 -12.72
N HIS A 88 10.08 -7.76 -12.17
CA HIS A 88 9.74 -7.86 -10.76
C HIS A 88 10.95 -7.65 -9.85
N ALA A 89 12.14 -8.09 -10.28
CA ALA A 89 13.37 -7.80 -9.56
C ALA A 89 13.71 -6.31 -9.61
N VAL A 90 13.59 -5.69 -10.78
CA VAL A 90 13.79 -4.23 -10.95
C VAL A 90 12.80 -3.45 -10.08
N ALA A 91 11.53 -3.89 -10.01
CA ALA A 91 10.53 -3.26 -9.13
C ALA A 91 10.98 -3.27 -7.66
N GLY A 92 11.50 -4.40 -7.16
CA GLY A 92 12.01 -4.51 -5.80
C GLY A 92 13.19 -3.58 -5.53
N VAL A 93 14.12 -3.46 -6.50
CA VAL A 93 15.27 -2.53 -6.43
C VAL A 93 14.79 -1.08 -6.39
N ILE A 94 13.91 -0.66 -7.30
CA ILE A 94 13.38 0.70 -7.34
C ILE A 94 12.63 1.02 -6.04
N ALA A 95 11.75 0.12 -5.60
CA ALA A 95 10.92 0.31 -4.41
C ALA A 95 11.78 0.54 -3.15
N ILE A 96 12.75 -0.31 -2.92
CA ILE A 96 13.58 -0.21 -1.71
C ILE A 96 14.67 0.84 -1.85
N GLY A 97 15.31 0.94 -3.01
CA GLY A 97 16.32 1.96 -3.29
C GLY A 97 15.79 3.38 -3.09
N SER A 98 14.56 3.64 -3.54
CA SER A 98 13.91 4.94 -3.37
C SER A 98 13.79 5.37 -1.90
N LYS A 99 13.62 4.45 -0.97
CA LYS A 99 13.54 4.74 0.47
C LYS A 99 14.84 5.29 1.06
N PHE A 100 15.97 5.02 0.42
CA PHE A 100 17.27 5.52 0.86
C PHE A 100 17.63 6.83 0.16
N VAL A 101 17.27 6.97 -1.12
CA VAL A 101 17.63 8.13 -1.94
C VAL A 101 16.61 9.27 -1.79
N LEU A 102 15.32 8.95 -1.76
CA LEU A 102 14.21 9.92 -1.79
C LEU A 102 13.63 10.16 -0.40
N ARG A 103 14.40 10.81 0.48
CA ARG A 103 13.98 11.19 1.83
C ARG A 103 14.00 12.70 2.00
N ILE A 104 12.98 13.23 2.69
CA ILE A 104 12.96 14.62 3.14
C ILE A 104 12.64 14.60 4.65
N ASP A 105 13.47 15.25 5.45
CA ASP A 105 13.36 15.32 6.91
C ASP A 105 13.25 13.93 7.58
N GLY A 106 13.93 12.91 7.00
CA GLY A 106 13.92 11.53 7.50
C GLY A 106 12.65 10.73 7.17
N LYS A 107 11.66 11.35 6.51
CA LYS A 107 10.44 10.71 6.02
C LYS A 107 10.60 10.34 4.54
N HIS A 108 10.30 9.10 4.15
CA HIS A 108 10.15 8.79 2.73
C HIS A 108 8.74 9.21 2.30
N ILE A 109 8.68 9.91 1.17
CA ILE A 109 7.48 10.62 0.72
C ILE A 109 6.51 9.66 0.05
N TRP A 110 7.04 8.75 -0.76
CA TRP A 110 6.26 7.85 -1.59
C TRP A 110 6.16 6.46 -1.00
N ASN A 111 4.97 5.83 -1.15
CA ASN A 111 4.84 4.40 -0.92
C ASN A 111 5.79 3.65 -1.86
N PRO A 112 6.71 2.80 -1.35
CA PRO A 112 7.77 2.20 -2.16
C PRO A 112 7.24 1.31 -3.29
N ALA A 113 6.26 0.46 -3.01
CA ALA A 113 5.66 -0.42 -4.01
C ALA A 113 4.91 0.40 -5.08
N GLY A 114 4.14 1.41 -4.65
CA GLY A 114 3.43 2.30 -5.56
C GLY A 114 4.36 3.07 -6.49
N LEU A 115 5.46 3.60 -5.95
CA LEU A 115 6.46 4.30 -6.76
C LEU A 115 7.09 3.37 -7.81
N ALA A 116 7.51 2.17 -7.42
CA ALA A 116 8.10 1.21 -8.35
C ALA A 116 7.13 0.82 -9.48
N ILE A 117 5.86 0.57 -9.14
CA ILE A 117 4.82 0.27 -10.11
C ILE A 117 4.66 1.42 -11.11
N VAL A 118 4.53 2.66 -10.62
CA VAL A 118 4.34 3.83 -11.49
C VAL A 118 5.56 4.06 -12.38
N VAL A 119 6.78 3.98 -11.84
CA VAL A 119 8.00 4.12 -12.63
C VAL A 119 8.04 3.08 -13.76
N LEU A 120 7.78 1.82 -13.46
CA LEU A 120 7.81 0.76 -14.48
C LEU A 120 6.70 0.91 -15.52
N LEU A 121 5.51 1.37 -15.13
CA LEU A 121 4.42 1.65 -16.08
C LEU A 121 4.75 2.75 -17.08
N PHE A 122 5.61 3.71 -16.70
CA PHE A 122 6.05 4.78 -17.62
C PHE A 122 7.34 4.45 -18.38
N THR A 123 8.09 3.43 -17.95
CA THR A 123 9.38 3.08 -18.56
C THR A 123 9.36 1.77 -19.34
N SER A 124 8.29 0.96 -19.21
CA SER A 124 8.14 -0.31 -19.92
C SER A 124 6.70 -0.48 -20.40
N ASN A 125 6.53 -1.01 -21.61
CA ASN A 125 5.23 -1.38 -22.15
C ASN A 125 4.78 -2.78 -21.70
N ASP A 126 5.67 -3.55 -21.08
CA ASP A 126 5.46 -4.95 -20.68
C ASP A 126 4.97 -5.08 -19.22
N VAL A 127 4.52 -3.96 -18.63
CA VAL A 127 4.11 -3.90 -17.24
C VAL A 127 2.66 -3.40 -17.13
N TRP A 128 1.89 -4.04 -16.27
CA TRP A 128 0.53 -3.60 -15.93
C TRP A 128 0.18 -3.92 -14.48
N ILE A 129 -0.93 -3.35 -14.01
CA ILE A 129 -1.45 -3.61 -12.67
C ILE A 129 -2.46 -4.75 -12.76
N SER A 130 -2.37 -5.67 -11.81
CA SER A 130 -3.39 -6.71 -11.65
C SER A 130 -4.77 -6.07 -11.50
N PRO A 131 -5.76 -6.44 -12.33
CA PRO A 131 -7.11 -5.88 -12.21
C PRO A 131 -7.78 -6.27 -10.88
N GLY A 132 -7.23 -7.30 -10.19
CA GLY A 132 -7.75 -7.75 -8.90
C GLY A 132 -9.22 -8.18 -8.99
N GLN A 133 -9.62 -8.75 -10.10
CA GLN A 133 -10.96 -9.31 -10.26
C GLN A 133 -11.00 -10.66 -9.55
N TRP A 134 -11.52 -10.66 -8.35
CA TRP A 134 -11.58 -11.81 -7.46
C TRP A 134 -12.80 -12.72 -7.73
N GLY A 135 -13.46 -12.52 -8.84
CA GLY A 135 -14.69 -13.21 -9.18
C GLY A 135 -15.80 -12.95 -8.16
N SER A 136 -16.77 -13.85 -8.08
CA SER A 136 -17.86 -13.81 -7.09
C SER A 136 -17.46 -14.38 -5.72
N ALA A 137 -16.17 -14.47 -5.41
CA ALA A 137 -15.69 -15.09 -4.17
C ALA A 137 -15.92 -14.17 -2.97
N VAL A 138 -17.13 -14.16 -2.44
CA VAL A 138 -17.52 -13.46 -1.20
C VAL A 138 -16.55 -13.78 -0.04
N TRP A 139 -16.06 -15.00 0.01
CA TRP A 139 -15.05 -15.44 0.99
C TRP A 139 -13.75 -14.67 0.93
N PHE A 140 -13.31 -14.30 -0.26
CA PHE A 140 -12.09 -13.54 -0.40
C PHE A 140 -12.28 -12.08 0.07
N ALA A 141 -13.39 -11.46 -0.26
CA ALA A 141 -13.72 -10.14 0.24
C ALA A 141 -13.83 -10.13 1.78
N ALA A 142 -14.41 -11.18 2.37
CA ALA A 142 -14.47 -11.36 3.82
C ALA A 142 -13.07 -11.54 4.44
N LEU A 143 -12.22 -12.38 3.84
CA LEU A 143 -10.84 -12.61 4.28
C LEU A 143 -10.01 -11.32 4.20
N LEU A 144 -10.10 -10.61 3.07
CA LEU A 144 -9.41 -9.34 2.87
C LEU A 144 -9.89 -8.28 3.88
N GLY A 145 -11.21 -8.18 4.08
CA GLY A 145 -11.82 -7.27 5.05
C GLY A 145 -11.36 -7.58 6.48
N PHE A 146 -11.31 -8.83 6.86
CA PHE A 146 -10.82 -9.26 8.18
C PHE A 146 -9.35 -8.85 8.40
N PHE A 147 -8.47 -9.19 7.47
CA PHE A 147 -7.05 -8.78 7.57
C PHE A 147 -6.88 -7.26 7.52
N ALA A 148 -7.66 -6.58 6.70
CA ALA A 148 -7.63 -5.12 6.62
C ALA A 148 -7.98 -4.48 7.96
N ILE A 149 -9.04 -4.93 8.62
CA ILE A 149 -9.45 -4.43 9.94
C ILE A 149 -8.34 -4.66 10.96
N LEU A 150 -7.75 -5.86 11.00
CA LEU A 150 -6.64 -6.18 11.91
C LEU A 150 -5.44 -5.27 11.71
N VAL A 151 -4.97 -5.12 10.46
CA VAL A 151 -3.78 -4.32 10.12
C VAL A 151 -4.03 -2.85 10.42
N LEU A 152 -5.16 -2.31 9.97
CA LEU A 152 -5.50 -0.90 10.16
C LEU A 152 -5.72 -0.54 11.62
N HIS A 153 -6.36 -1.44 12.39
CA HIS A 153 -6.54 -1.25 13.83
C HIS A 153 -5.18 -1.24 14.55
N ALA A 154 -4.31 -2.20 14.25
CA ALA A 154 -2.98 -2.28 14.81
C ALA A 154 -2.09 -1.08 14.41
N ALA A 155 -2.22 -0.59 13.17
CA ALA A 155 -1.49 0.58 12.67
C ALA A 155 -2.09 1.92 13.10
N ARG A 156 -3.27 1.94 13.76
CA ARG A 156 -4.03 3.16 14.10
C ARG A 156 -4.25 4.11 12.90
N ARG A 157 -4.47 3.55 11.72
CA ARG A 157 -4.66 4.27 10.44
C ARG A 157 -5.94 3.84 9.71
N SER A 158 -6.91 3.27 10.43
CA SER A 158 -8.21 2.87 9.87
C SER A 158 -8.96 4.04 9.24
N ASP A 159 -8.80 5.24 9.79
CA ASP A 159 -9.41 6.45 9.26
C ASP A 159 -8.94 6.77 7.83
N MET A 160 -7.67 6.51 7.49
CA MET A 160 -7.12 6.78 6.17
C MET A 160 -7.82 5.98 5.07
N ALA A 161 -7.96 4.67 5.27
CA ALA A 161 -8.65 3.80 4.32
C ALA A 161 -10.14 4.17 4.19
N LEU A 162 -10.80 4.49 5.32
CA LEU A 162 -12.21 4.90 5.33
C LEU A 162 -12.40 6.23 4.60
N PHE A 163 -11.53 7.22 4.82
CA PHE A 163 -11.59 8.51 4.12
C PHE A 163 -11.42 8.33 2.61
N PHE A 164 -10.45 7.49 2.20
CA PHE A 164 -10.24 7.22 0.79
C PHE A 164 -11.42 6.49 0.16
N LEU A 165 -11.84 5.35 0.74
CA LEU A 165 -12.95 4.56 0.19
C LEU A 165 -14.26 5.34 0.19
N GLY A 166 -14.54 6.12 1.24
CA GLY A 166 -15.72 6.99 1.31
C GLY A 166 -15.71 8.08 0.23
N SER A 167 -14.57 8.77 0.05
CA SER A 167 -14.42 9.79 -1.00
C SER A 167 -14.54 9.17 -2.39
N HIS A 168 -13.88 8.03 -2.62
CA HIS A 168 -13.92 7.34 -3.91
C HIS A 168 -15.33 6.81 -4.22
N ALA A 169 -16.01 6.21 -3.24
CA ALA A 169 -17.39 5.76 -3.39
C ALA A 169 -18.34 6.93 -3.69
N ALA A 170 -18.21 8.04 -2.98
CA ALA A 170 -19.02 9.22 -3.24
C ALA A 170 -18.85 9.74 -4.68
N LEU A 171 -17.63 9.78 -5.20
CA LEU A 171 -17.35 10.18 -6.58
C LEU A 171 -17.95 9.21 -7.60
N LEU A 172 -17.83 7.90 -7.37
CA LEU A 172 -18.38 6.87 -8.26
C LEU A 172 -19.92 6.93 -8.28
N LEU A 173 -20.56 7.07 -7.12
CA LEU A 173 -22.01 7.16 -7.01
C LEU A 173 -22.54 8.48 -7.60
N ALA A 174 -21.87 9.61 -7.34
CA ALA A 174 -22.22 10.89 -7.93
C ALA A 174 -22.14 10.84 -9.47
N ARG A 175 -21.10 10.22 -10.01
CA ARG A 175 -20.95 10.03 -11.46
C ARG A 175 -22.06 9.13 -12.02
N ALA A 176 -22.35 8.00 -11.38
CA ALA A 176 -23.42 7.09 -11.80
C ALA A 176 -24.78 7.80 -11.82
N TYR A 177 -25.07 8.58 -10.77
CA TYR A 177 -26.28 9.40 -10.71
C TYR A 177 -26.36 10.44 -11.84
N TRP A 178 -25.24 11.13 -12.11
CA TRP A 178 -25.16 12.15 -13.17
C TRP A 178 -25.38 11.58 -14.57
N LEU A 179 -24.86 10.37 -14.83
CA LEU A 179 -24.93 9.71 -16.15
C LEU A 179 -26.18 8.84 -16.31
N GLY A 180 -26.92 8.59 -15.24
CA GLY A 180 -28.02 7.64 -15.24
C GLY A 180 -27.57 6.18 -15.28
N ASP A 181 -26.33 5.88 -14.88
CA ASP A 181 -25.78 4.53 -14.86
C ASP A 181 -26.47 3.66 -13.78
N PRO A 182 -26.68 2.36 -14.04
CA PRO A 182 -27.15 1.43 -13.02
C PRO A 182 -26.19 1.36 -11.82
N LEU A 183 -26.73 1.35 -10.60
CA LEU A 183 -25.93 1.28 -9.36
C LEU A 183 -25.05 0.02 -9.26
N ALA A 184 -25.36 -1.03 -10.02
CA ALA A 184 -24.51 -2.23 -10.10
C ALA A 184 -23.10 -1.92 -10.58
N ILE A 185 -22.91 -0.89 -11.45
CA ILE A 185 -21.61 -0.51 -11.98
C ILE A 185 -20.67 0.05 -10.89
N PRO A 186 -21.03 1.12 -10.16
CA PRO A 186 -20.16 1.63 -9.09
C PRO A 186 -19.98 0.62 -7.95
N ILE A 187 -21.00 -0.18 -7.62
CA ILE A 187 -20.88 -1.23 -6.61
C ILE A 187 -19.82 -2.28 -7.04
N HIS A 188 -19.85 -2.74 -8.29
CA HIS A 188 -18.87 -3.68 -8.80
C HIS A 188 -17.43 -3.07 -8.80
N GLN A 189 -17.30 -1.81 -9.14
CA GLN A 189 -15.99 -1.11 -9.07
C GLN A 189 -15.45 -1.03 -7.63
N LEU A 190 -16.31 -0.80 -6.65
CA LEU A 190 -15.92 -0.78 -5.23
C LEU A 190 -15.53 -2.16 -4.67
N GLN A 191 -15.97 -3.23 -5.31
CA GLN A 191 -15.63 -4.61 -4.94
C GLN A 191 -14.32 -5.09 -5.55
N SER A 192 -13.60 -4.24 -6.31
CA SER A 192 -12.31 -4.59 -6.90
C SER A 192 -11.26 -4.89 -5.84
N GLY A 193 -10.62 -6.06 -5.90
CA GLY A 193 -9.56 -6.44 -4.97
C GLY A 193 -8.35 -5.53 -5.05
N SER A 194 -7.98 -5.03 -6.23
CA SER A 194 -6.89 -4.07 -6.36
C SER A 194 -7.20 -2.75 -5.67
N LEU A 195 -8.45 -2.27 -5.72
CA LEU A 195 -8.89 -1.10 -4.96
C LEU A 195 -8.78 -1.34 -3.45
N LEU A 196 -9.20 -2.51 -2.98
CA LEU A 196 -9.15 -2.84 -1.55
C LEU A 196 -7.69 -2.98 -1.06
N ILE A 197 -6.82 -3.65 -1.83
CA ILE A 197 -5.37 -3.72 -1.51
C ILE A 197 -4.76 -2.32 -1.51
N PHE A 198 -5.09 -1.49 -2.48
CA PHE A 198 -4.64 -0.10 -2.54
C PHE A 198 -5.07 0.69 -1.29
N ALA A 199 -6.35 0.60 -0.91
CA ALA A 199 -6.90 1.32 0.23
C ALA A 199 -6.32 0.86 1.57
N PHE A 200 -6.13 -0.44 1.74
CA PHE A 200 -5.73 -1.00 3.03
C PHE A 200 -4.23 -1.10 3.24
N PHE A 201 -3.43 -1.21 2.17
CA PHE A 201 -2.00 -1.48 2.30
C PHE A 201 -1.08 -0.45 1.62
N MET A 202 -1.61 0.43 0.78
CA MET A 202 -0.78 1.42 0.08
C MET A 202 -1.04 2.84 0.54
N ILE A 203 -2.27 3.35 0.39
CA ILE A 203 -2.58 4.72 0.81
C ILE A 203 -2.60 4.86 2.34
N SER A 204 -2.89 3.79 3.05
CA SER A 204 -2.88 3.74 4.52
C SER A 204 -1.49 3.55 5.15
N ASP A 205 -0.42 3.51 4.35
CA ASP A 205 0.95 3.42 4.89
C ASP A 205 1.23 4.62 5.82
N PRO A 206 1.43 4.36 7.12
CA PRO A 206 1.54 5.44 8.09
C PRO A 206 2.80 6.28 7.93
N ARG A 207 3.80 5.79 7.20
CA ARG A 207 5.05 6.52 6.95
C ARG A 207 4.96 7.52 5.81
N THR A 208 4.03 7.31 4.88
CA THR A 208 3.87 8.14 3.68
C THR A 208 2.60 9.00 3.71
N SER A 209 1.71 8.75 4.68
CA SER A 209 0.50 9.53 4.89
C SER A 209 0.72 10.69 5.88
N PRO A 210 -0.15 11.73 5.86
CA PRO A 210 -0.11 12.84 6.82
C PRO A 210 -0.29 12.38 8.27
N ASP A 211 0.34 13.11 9.20
CA ASP A 211 0.30 12.77 10.61
C ASP A 211 -1.03 13.19 11.28
N SER A 212 -1.62 14.34 10.88
CA SER A 212 -2.90 14.82 11.44
C SER A 212 -4.11 14.13 10.80
N ARG A 213 -5.20 13.97 11.57
CA ARG A 213 -6.43 13.34 11.08
C ARG A 213 -7.09 14.11 9.94
N LEU A 214 -7.15 15.45 10.06
CA LEU A 214 -7.68 16.29 8.99
C LEU A 214 -6.77 16.23 7.75
N GLY A 215 -5.44 16.21 7.95
CA GLY A 215 -4.48 16.03 6.86
C GLY A 215 -4.70 14.73 6.11
N ARG A 216 -4.96 13.63 6.84
CA ARG A 216 -5.29 12.33 6.22
C ARG A 216 -6.56 12.37 5.39
N PHE A 217 -7.61 13.06 5.89
CA PHE A 217 -8.84 13.25 5.12
C PHE A 217 -8.58 14.03 3.82
N LEU A 218 -7.90 15.18 3.91
CA LEU A 218 -7.58 16.01 2.75
C LEU A 218 -6.71 15.25 1.72
N PHE A 219 -5.70 14.54 2.20
CA PHE A 219 -4.85 13.73 1.35
C PHE A 219 -5.63 12.62 0.65
N ALA A 220 -6.44 11.86 1.39
CA ALA A 220 -7.24 10.76 0.86
C ALA A 220 -8.26 11.24 -0.18
N ALA A 221 -8.95 12.34 0.12
CA ALA A 221 -9.89 12.98 -0.80
C ALA A 221 -9.18 13.47 -2.08
N SER A 222 -8.01 14.11 -1.94
CA SER A 222 -7.21 14.56 -3.10
C SER A 222 -6.78 13.41 -4.00
N VAL A 223 -6.32 12.30 -3.42
CA VAL A 223 -5.98 11.09 -4.18
C VAL A 223 -7.21 10.50 -4.87
N ALA A 224 -8.37 10.45 -4.20
CA ALA A 224 -9.61 9.97 -4.78
C ALA A 224 -10.08 10.85 -5.95
N ILE A 225 -10.05 12.18 -5.79
CA ILE A 225 -10.45 13.14 -6.82
C ILE A 225 -9.53 13.05 -8.04
N LEU A 226 -8.20 13.11 -7.83
CA LEU A 226 -7.25 13.01 -8.93
C LEU A 226 -7.34 11.64 -9.60
N GLY A 227 -7.46 10.55 -8.83
CA GLY A 227 -7.62 9.21 -9.36
C GLY A 227 -8.89 9.07 -10.19
N HIS A 228 -10.00 9.64 -9.73
CA HIS A 228 -11.27 9.68 -10.48
C HIS A 228 -11.11 10.46 -11.79
N TYR A 229 -10.47 11.62 -11.76
CA TYR A 229 -10.20 12.42 -12.95
C TYR A 229 -9.34 11.64 -13.96
N LEU A 230 -8.22 11.07 -13.52
CA LEU A 230 -7.34 10.30 -14.37
C LEU A 230 -8.03 9.05 -14.97
N ALA A 231 -8.88 8.37 -14.19
CA ALA A 231 -9.57 7.17 -14.64
C ALA A 231 -10.66 7.47 -15.71
N PHE A 232 -11.49 8.48 -15.46
CA PHE A 232 -12.69 8.69 -16.28
C PHE A 232 -12.54 9.76 -17.35
N PHE A 233 -11.66 10.76 -17.16
CA PHE A 233 -11.44 11.80 -18.16
C PHE A 233 -10.17 11.54 -18.99
N MET A 234 -9.10 11.05 -18.36
CA MET A 234 -7.86 10.68 -19.05
C MET A 234 -7.81 9.21 -19.47
N GLN A 235 -8.79 8.40 -19.04
CA GLN A 235 -8.91 6.96 -19.34
C GLN A 235 -7.65 6.14 -18.99
N MET A 236 -6.96 6.56 -17.93
CA MET A 236 -5.75 5.91 -17.47
C MET A 236 -6.09 4.74 -16.54
N ARG A 237 -5.73 3.51 -16.94
CA ARG A 237 -5.96 2.31 -16.09
C ARG A 237 -5.28 2.37 -14.72
N PRO A 238 -3.99 2.83 -14.58
CA PRO A 238 -3.31 2.90 -13.29
C PRO A 238 -3.61 4.19 -12.50
N ALA A 239 -4.77 4.82 -12.71
CA ALA A 239 -5.12 6.15 -12.23
C ALA A 239 -4.89 6.37 -10.72
N LEU A 240 -5.29 5.41 -9.87
CA LEU A 240 -5.15 5.55 -8.41
C LEU A 240 -3.68 5.54 -7.98
N TYR A 241 -2.84 4.72 -8.61
CA TYR A 241 -1.41 4.65 -8.29
C TYR A 241 -0.69 5.93 -8.71
N ILE A 242 -1.00 6.44 -9.91
CA ILE A 242 -0.46 7.72 -10.39
C ILE A 242 -0.93 8.85 -9.47
N ALA A 243 -2.21 8.89 -9.10
CA ALA A 243 -2.74 9.88 -8.17
C ALA A 243 -2.04 9.84 -6.82
N LEU A 244 -1.83 8.64 -6.25
CA LEU A 244 -1.11 8.48 -4.99
C LEU A 244 0.31 9.07 -5.08
N ILE A 245 1.05 8.72 -6.12
CA ILE A 245 2.44 9.19 -6.29
C ILE A 245 2.50 10.70 -6.54
N ALA A 246 1.58 11.24 -7.34
CA ALA A 246 1.50 12.68 -7.64
C ALA A 246 1.13 13.51 -6.41
N ILE A 247 0.22 13.02 -5.56
CA ILE A 247 -0.27 13.72 -4.36
C ILE A 247 0.68 13.52 -3.16
N SER A 248 1.47 12.44 -3.11
CA SER A 248 2.35 12.13 -1.97
C SER A 248 3.25 13.29 -1.52
N PRO A 249 3.87 14.10 -2.39
CA PRO A 249 4.67 15.25 -1.95
C PRO A 249 3.90 16.28 -1.14
N LEU A 250 2.58 16.41 -1.34
CA LEU A 250 1.73 17.32 -0.56
C LEU A 250 1.67 16.94 0.92
N THR A 251 2.00 15.70 1.29
CA THR A 251 2.09 15.28 2.69
C THR A 251 3.01 16.21 3.48
N LEU A 252 4.13 16.63 2.90
CA LEU A 252 5.07 17.55 3.56
C LEU A 252 4.45 18.93 3.85
N LEU A 253 3.67 19.44 2.90
CA LEU A 253 2.97 20.70 3.07
C LEU A 253 1.84 20.58 4.10
N ILE A 254 1.07 19.50 4.02
CA ILE A 254 -0.02 19.22 4.96
C ILE A 254 0.53 19.09 6.39
N ASP A 255 1.63 18.37 6.61
CA ASP A 255 2.23 18.20 7.93
C ASP A 255 2.83 19.50 8.49
N ARG A 256 3.21 20.46 7.63
CA ARG A 256 3.63 21.81 8.06
C ARG A 256 2.46 22.69 8.47
N ILE A 257 1.33 22.59 7.77
CA ILE A 257 0.13 23.42 8.02
C ILE A 257 -0.71 22.83 9.17
N LEU A 258 -0.76 21.50 9.26
CA LEU A 258 -1.56 20.74 10.23
C LEU A 258 -0.62 19.80 11.04
N PRO A 259 0.26 20.35 11.88
CA PRO A 259 1.23 19.54 12.62
C PRO A 259 0.56 18.59 13.60
N ALA A 260 1.09 17.36 13.68
CA ALA A 260 0.68 16.35 14.65
C ALA A 260 1.86 15.45 15.03
N GLU A 261 1.67 14.58 16.02
CA GLU A 261 2.71 13.64 16.45
C GLU A 261 3.07 12.68 15.31
N ARG A 262 4.37 12.59 15.01
CA ARG A 262 4.88 11.69 13.97
C ARG A 262 4.63 10.24 14.32
N PHE A 263 4.23 9.48 13.33
CA PHE A 263 4.04 8.04 13.50
C PHE A 263 5.38 7.32 13.75
N ALA A 264 5.43 6.49 14.81
CA ALA A 264 6.52 5.57 15.09
C ALA A 264 5.96 4.15 15.28
N TRP A 265 6.67 3.15 14.73
CA TRP A 265 6.27 1.74 14.83
C TRP A 265 6.33 1.18 16.26
N SER A 266 7.30 1.65 17.05
CA SER A 266 7.40 1.40 18.49
C SER A 266 7.36 2.74 19.20
N ARG A 267 6.48 2.90 20.19
CA ARG A 267 6.66 4.01 21.13
C ARG A 267 8.01 3.77 21.82
N PRO A 268 8.90 4.78 21.89
CA PRO A 268 10.00 4.67 22.84
C PRO A 268 9.40 4.31 24.19
N ALA A 269 9.96 3.27 24.84
CA ALA A 269 9.56 2.94 26.20
C ALA A 269 9.58 4.26 26.95
N SER A 270 8.44 4.65 27.52
CA SER A 270 8.34 5.84 28.34
C SER A 270 9.51 5.78 29.30
N GLN A 271 10.40 6.79 29.25
CA GLN A 271 11.41 6.96 30.27
C GLN A 271 10.67 6.87 31.59
N GLY A 272 10.90 5.76 32.29
CA GLY A 272 10.21 5.42 33.50
C GLY A 272 10.22 6.61 34.43
N ALA A 273 9.08 6.94 34.94
CA ALA A 273 8.88 7.89 35.97
C ALA A 273 9.92 7.63 37.08
N SER A 274 10.99 8.37 37.05
CA SER A 274 11.77 8.64 38.22
C SER A 274 10.99 9.67 39.02
N ARG A 275 10.19 9.23 39.94
CA ARG A 275 9.81 9.92 41.18
C ARG A 275 9.66 8.90 42.28
#